data_66cd877a02d4e6333bcf1a3dfde01da8
#
_entry.id   66cd877a02d4e6333bcf1a3dfde01da8
#
_cell.length_a   1.000
_cell.length_b   1.000
_cell.length_c   1.000
_cell.angle_alpha   90.00
_cell.angle_beta   90.00
_cell.angle_gamma   90.00
#
_symmetry.space_group_name_H-M   'P 1'
#
loop_
_entity.id
_entity.type
_entity.pdbx_description
1 polymer ?
#
loop_
_entity_poly.entity_id
_entity_poly.type
_entity_poly.pdbx_seq_one_letter_code
_entity_poly.pdbx_strand_id
1 'polypeptide(L)'
;MKKSDLINAISEETGIEKNTVRKVIETYTEFVKKSLINGETVHFRGFGSFMLKYRRPKKGRIISRNETILIPGHYIPSFKPADEFVKLIKESVQNKE
;
A
#
# COMPACT_ATOMS: atom_id res chain seq x y z
N MET A 1 -4.23 9.97 -9.20
CA MET A 1 -3.98 10.94 -8.10
C MET A 1 -2.56 10.77 -7.59
N LYS A 2 -1.79 11.84 -7.57
CA LYS A 2 -0.41 11.85 -7.07
C LYS A 2 -0.39 12.37 -5.63
N LYS A 3 0.76 12.25 -4.97
CA LYS A 3 0.95 12.77 -3.61
C LYS A 3 0.59 14.27 -3.53
N SER A 4 1.02 15.06 -4.50
CA SER A 4 0.71 16.50 -4.55
C SER A 4 -0.79 16.77 -4.65
N ASP A 5 -1.51 15.99 -5.45
CA ASP A 5 -2.96 16.13 -5.58
C ASP A 5 -3.66 15.82 -4.27
N LEU A 6 -3.20 14.77 -3.58
CA LEU A 6 -3.75 14.39 -2.29
C LEU A 6 -3.50 15.46 -1.23
N ILE A 7 -2.30 16.03 -1.20
CA ILE A 7 -1.95 17.12 -0.27
C ILE A 7 -2.88 18.31 -0.51
N ASN A 8 -3.09 18.69 -1.76
CA ASN A 8 -3.99 19.82 -2.10
C ASN A 8 -5.42 19.54 -1.66
N ALA A 9 -5.93 18.35 -1.94
CA ALA A 9 -7.28 17.95 -1.59
C ALA A 9 -7.51 17.95 -0.07
N ILE A 10 -6.58 17.40 0.67
CA ILE A 10 -6.66 17.35 2.14
C ILE A 10 -6.58 18.75 2.73
N SER A 11 -5.69 19.61 2.21
CA SER A 11 -5.57 20.98 2.64
C SER A 11 -6.87 21.75 2.43
N GLU A 12 -7.51 21.59 1.28
CA GLU A 12 -8.80 22.22 0.99
C GLU A 12 -9.91 21.72 1.91
N GLU A 13 -9.97 20.41 2.13
CA GLU A 13 -11.01 19.78 2.96
C GLU A 13 -10.88 20.17 4.43
N THR A 14 -9.68 20.25 4.96
CA THR A 14 -9.41 20.43 6.39
C THR A 14 -9.10 21.88 6.80
N GLY A 15 -8.70 22.70 5.83
CA GLY A 15 -8.18 24.04 6.14
C GLY A 15 -6.77 24.05 6.71
N ILE A 16 -6.11 22.88 6.74
CA ILE A 16 -4.74 22.77 7.23
C ILE A 16 -3.79 23.18 6.11
N GLU A 17 -2.74 23.93 6.46
CA GLU A 17 -1.73 24.40 5.51
C GLU A 17 -1.07 23.23 4.77
N LYS A 18 -0.81 23.40 3.47
CA LYS A 18 -0.23 22.37 2.60
C LYS A 18 1.09 21.80 3.11
N ASN A 19 1.97 22.64 3.61
CA ASN A 19 3.26 22.18 4.14
C ASN A 19 3.09 21.29 5.36
N THR A 20 2.11 21.60 6.22
CA THR A 20 1.79 20.77 7.38
C THR A 20 1.22 19.43 6.94
N VAL A 21 0.30 19.44 5.97
CA VAL A 21 -0.26 18.21 5.40
C VAL A 21 0.84 17.35 4.79
N ARG A 22 1.75 17.96 4.04
CA ARG A 22 2.89 17.25 3.43
C ARG A 22 3.74 16.55 4.48
N LYS A 23 4.10 17.26 5.55
CA LYS A 23 4.89 16.69 6.64
C LYS A 23 4.20 15.47 7.27
N VAL A 24 2.91 15.58 7.51
CA VAL A 24 2.13 14.47 8.10
C VAL A 24 2.12 13.27 7.17
N ILE A 25 1.84 13.47 5.88
CA ILE A 25 1.79 12.38 4.90
C ILE A 25 3.16 11.72 4.75
N GLU A 26 4.21 12.52 4.62
CA GLU A 26 5.58 11.99 4.48
C GLU A 26 6.04 11.24 5.72
N THR A 27 5.73 11.77 6.89
CA THR A 27 6.07 11.09 8.16
C THR A 27 5.27 9.80 8.32
N TYR A 28 4.00 9.82 7.97
CA TYR A 28 3.14 8.63 7.97
C TYR A 28 3.73 7.51 7.10
N THR A 29 4.11 7.83 5.87
CA THR A 29 4.67 6.81 4.97
C THR A 29 6.00 6.26 5.49
N GLU A 30 6.83 7.11 6.10
CA GLU A 30 8.08 6.67 6.72
C GLU A 30 7.84 5.75 7.91
N PHE A 31 6.84 6.04 8.76
CA PHE A 31 6.48 5.18 9.87
C PHE A 31 5.95 3.83 9.42
N VAL A 32 5.13 3.80 8.34
CA VAL A 32 4.66 2.55 7.76
C VAL A 32 5.83 1.70 7.29
N LYS A 33 6.78 2.29 6.56
CA LYS A 33 7.97 1.59 6.08
C LYS A 33 8.78 0.99 7.23
N LYS A 34 9.06 1.81 8.26
CA LYS A 34 9.83 1.37 9.43
C LYS A 34 9.14 0.25 10.18
N SER A 35 7.82 0.35 10.36
CA SER A 35 7.06 -0.69 11.04
C SER A 35 7.15 -2.02 10.31
N LEU A 36 6.98 -2.01 9.00
CA LEU A 36 7.09 -3.24 8.19
C LEU A 36 8.51 -3.80 8.19
N ILE A 37 9.53 -2.96 8.15
CA ILE A 37 10.93 -3.39 8.26
C ILE A 37 11.15 -4.13 9.58
N ASN A 38 10.50 -3.70 10.64
CA ASN A 38 10.59 -4.32 11.96
C ASN A 38 9.60 -5.48 12.15
N GLY A 39 8.89 -5.87 11.10
CA GLY A 39 7.94 -6.99 11.15
C GLY A 39 6.60 -6.65 11.78
N GLU A 40 6.32 -5.38 12.01
CA GLU A 40 5.06 -4.94 12.61
C GLU A 40 4.01 -4.63 11.54
N THR A 41 2.77 -5.04 11.82
CA THR A 41 1.63 -4.70 10.96
C THR A 41 1.04 -3.36 11.42
N VAL A 42 0.65 -2.52 10.46
CA VAL A 42 0.02 -1.24 10.74
C VAL A 42 -1.46 -1.33 10.38
N HIS A 43 -2.33 -1.21 11.37
CA HIS A 43 -3.78 -1.34 11.19
C HIS A 43 -4.49 0.00 11.18
N PHE A 44 -5.40 0.17 10.23
CA PHE A 44 -6.34 1.29 10.19
C PHE A 44 -7.75 0.74 10.16
N ARG A 45 -8.45 0.90 11.27
CA ARG A 45 -9.82 0.41 11.38
C ARG A 45 -10.72 0.97 10.28
N GLY A 46 -11.42 0.09 9.59
CA GLY A 46 -12.33 0.46 8.51
C GLY A 46 -11.65 0.72 7.17
N PHE A 47 -10.34 0.83 7.14
CA PHE A 47 -9.57 1.07 5.91
C PHE A 47 -8.80 -0.17 5.48
N GLY A 48 -7.89 -0.65 6.31
CA GLY A 48 -7.09 -1.82 5.99
C GLY A 48 -5.83 -1.89 6.80
N SER A 49 -4.96 -2.82 6.42
CA SER A 49 -3.71 -3.07 7.13
C SER A 49 -2.55 -3.16 6.16
N PHE A 50 -1.43 -2.54 6.53
CA PHE A 50 -0.16 -2.71 5.84
C PHE A 50 0.61 -3.81 6.56
N MET A 51 1.07 -4.81 5.83
CA MET A 51 1.73 -5.98 6.39
C MET A 51 2.77 -6.55 5.45
N LEU A 52 3.56 -7.47 5.95
CA LEU A 52 4.46 -8.24 5.12
C LEU A 52 3.73 -9.47 4.58
N LYS A 53 3.99 -9.80 3.33
CA LYS A 53 3.49 -11.00 2.69
C LYS A 53 4.67 -11.81 2.19
N TYR A 54 4.70 -13.11 2.52
CA TYR A 54 5.75 -13.98 2.05
C TYR A 54 5.42 -14.50 0.64
N ARG A 55 6.37 -14.37 -0.26
CA ARG A 55 6.33 -14.95 -1.60
C ARG A 55 7.19 -16.18 -1.62
N ARG A 56 6.61 -17.31 -2.00
CA ARG A 56 7.35 -18.59 -2.08
C ARG A 56 8.42 -18.54 -3.16
N PRO A 57 9.51 -19.33 -3.00
CA PRO A 57 10.47 -19.48 -4.07
C PRO A 57 9.77 -20.00 -5.33
N LYS A 58 10.22 -19.55 -6.47
CA LYS A 58 9.69 -20.04 -7.75
C LYS A 58 10.80 -20.11 -8.78
N LYS A 59 10.57 -20.93 -9.81
CA LYS A 59 11.47 -21.00 -10.96
C LYS A 59 11.09 -19.89 -11.94
N GLY A 60 12.09 -19.10 -12.33
CA GLY A 60 11.96 -18.12 -13.39
C GLY A 60 12.78 -18.58 -14.60
N ARG A 61 12.54 -17.95 -15.73
CA ARG A 61 13.26 -18.27 -16.96
C ARG A 61 13.84 -17.01 -17.57
N ILE A 62 15.14 -17.08 -17.90
CA ILE A 62 15.80 -16.01 -18.65
C ILE A 62 15.68 -16.38 -20.11
N ILE A 63 14.77 -15.70 -20.82
CA ILE A 63 14.45 -16.00 -22.23
C ILE A 63 15.68 -15.82 -23.13
N SER A 64 16.47 -14.77 -22.91
CA SER A 64 17.65 -14.48 -23.69
C SER A 64 18.75 -15.55 -23.62
N ARG A 65 18.81 -16.29 -22.52
CA ARG A 65 19.81 -17.34 -22.28
C ARG A 65 19.23 -18.75 -22.30
N ASN A 66 17.91 -18.85 -22.41
CA ASN A 66 17.20 -20.12 -22.30
C ASN A 66 17.57 -20.88 -21.02
N GLU A 67 17.82 -20.15 -19.93
CA GLU A 67 18.19 -20.71 -18.63
C GLU A 67 17.04 -20.61 -17.65
N THR A 68 16.95 -21.60 -16.76
CA THR A 68 16.02 -21.58 -15.63
C THR A 68 16.77 -21.08 -14.42
N ILE A 69 16.23 -20.08 -13.73
CA ILE A 69 16.78 -19.56 -12.48
C ILE A 69 15.80 -19.82 -11.35
N LEU A 70 16.35 -19.96 -10.15
CA LEU A 70 15.54 -20.07 -8.93
C LEU A 70 15.42 -18.69 -8.31
N ILE A 71 14.18 -18.20 -8.19
CA ILE A 71 13.89 -16.95 -7.48
C ILE A 71 13.64 -17.35 -6.02
N PRO A 72 14.48 -16.90 -5.07
CA PRO A 72 14.31 -17.28 -3.67
C PRO A 72 13.04 -16.71 -3.06
N GLY A 73 12.56 -17.34 -2.00
CA GLY A 73 11.45 -16.81 -1.21
C GLY A 73 11.83 -15.48 -0.58
N HIS A 74 10.86 -14.58 -0.48
CA HIS A 74 11.11 -13.25 0.06
C HIS A 74 9.83 -12.62 0.58
N TYR A 75 9.98 -11.61 1.41
CA TYR A 75 8.85 -10.82 1.91
C TYR A 75 8.67 -9.57 1.09
N ILE A 76 7.42 -9.21 0.86
CA ILE A 76 7.05 -7.95 0.20
C ILE A 76 6.07 -7.19 1.07
N PRO A 77 6.02 -5.85 0.94
CA PRO A 77 4.94 -5.09 1.56
C PRO A 77 3.61 -5.40 0.86
N SER A 78 2.54 -5.46 1.64
CA SER A 78 1.21 -5.75 1.12
C SER A 78 0.17 -4.92 1.87
N PHE A 79 -0.88 -4.52 1.17
CA PHE A 79 -2.02 -3.86 1.77
C PHE A 79 -3.23 -4.79 1.69
N LYS A 80 -3.82 -5.09 2.87
CA LYS A 80 -5.05 -5.86 2.93
C LYS A 80 -6.19 -4.92 3.30
N PRO A 81 -7.12 -4.65 2.38
CA PRO A 81 -8.24 -3.76 2.68
C PRO A 81 -9.16 -4.37 3.74
N ALA A 82 -9.75 -3.52 4.57
CA ALA A 82 -10.76 -3.94 5.53
C ALA A 82 -12.03 -4.38 4.79
N ASP A 83 -12.81 -5.26 5.41
CA ASP A 83 -14.07 -5.76 4.81
C ASP A 83 -15.02 -4.61 4.48
N GLU A 84 -15.10 -3.60 5.34
CA GLU A 84 -15.90 -2.40 5.12
C GLU A 84 -15.50 -1.67 3.83
N PHE A 85 -14.19 -1.58 3.56
CA PHE A 85 -13.67 -0.94 2.36
C PHE A 85 -13.99 -1.76 1.12
N VAL A 86 -13.80 -3.08 1.19
CA VAL A 86 -14.15 -3.99 0.10
C VAL A 86 -15.63 -3.86 -0.25
N LYS A 87 -16.49 -3.82 0.77
CA LYS A 87 -17.93 -3.67 0.60
C LYS A 87 -18.28 -2.34 -0.08
N LEU A 88 -17.66 -1.25 0.32
CA LEU A 88 -17.85 0.05 -0.32
C LEU A 88 -17.53 0.02 -1.82
N ILE A 89 -16.45 -0.65 -2.20
CA ILE A 89 -16.08 -0.78 -3.60
C ILE A 89 -17.12 -1.60 -4.38
N LYS A 90 -17.58 -2.71 -3.81
CA LYS A 90 -18.62 -3.53 -4.45
C LYS A 90 -19.89 -2.75 -4.71
N GLU A 91 -20.33 -1.99 -3.73
CA GLU A 91 -21.56 -1.19 -3.82
C GLU A 91 -21.41 0.01 -4.76
N SER A 92 -20.24 0.63 -4.79
CA SER A 92 -20.05 1.89 -5.52
C SER A 92 -19.55 1.70 -6.95
N VAL A 93 -18.79 0.66 -7.22
CA VAL A 93 -18.13 0.46 -8.52
C VAL A 93 -18.73 -0.74 -9.26
N GLN A 94 -18.76 -1.91 -8.63
CA GLN A 94 -19.16 -3.15 -9.29
C GLN A 94 -20.67 -3.21 -9.61
N ASN A 95 -21.50 -2.55 -8.83
CA ASN A 95 -22.95 -2.54 -9.05
C ASN A 95 -23.42 -1.50 -10.08
N LYS A 96 -22.50 -0.76 -10.69
CA LYS A 96 -22.84 0.24 -11.72
C LYS A 96 -22.92 -0.33 -13.13
N GLU A 97 -22.60 -1.58 -13.31
CA GLU A 97 -22.66 -2.24 -14.62
C GLU A 97 -24.07 -2.71 -15.00
#